data_d56953f7391b74371bc966699ac2cc2a
#
_entry.id   d56953f7391b74371bc966699ac2cc2a
#
_cell.length_a   1.000
_cell.length_b   1.000
_cell.length_c   1.000
_cell.angle_alpha   90.00
_cell.angle_beta   90.00
_cell.angle_gamma   90.00
#
_symmetry.space_group_name_H-M   'P 1'
#
loop_
_entity.id
_entity.type
_entity.pdbx_description
1 polymer ?
#
loop_
_entity_poly.entity_id
_entity_poly.type
_entity_poly.pdbx_seq_one_letter_code
_entity_poly.pdbx_strand_id
1 'polypeptide(L)'
;MFENITALDIGSSSVRMLTARTGLRNFQVTGLSIEDVIPEEGDSPTEAVRRAIERLLADSDPGNRTILCNLPMERAIVRNIAFPFSDVEKISAAIPYEAEENLPFSIDELIMDFQALKSPRTEEARIMLAATPIEAVREHVTILADSGLRPI
;
A
#
# COMPACT_ATOMS: atom_id res chain seq x y z
N MET A 1 18.43 -5.61 -18.64
CA MET A 1 17.45 -6.64 -18.26
C MET A 1 16.10 -5.94 -18.26
N PHE A 2 15.09 -6.47 -18.88
CA PHE A 2 13.73 -5.95 -18.83
C PHE A 2 13.02 -6.66 -17.68
N GLU A 3 12.34 -5.91 -16.85
CA GLU A 3 11.54 -6.44 -15.75
C GLU A 3 10.06 -6.21 -16.07
N ASN A 4 9.24 -7.22 -15.86
CA ASN A 4 7.81 -7.09 -15.98
C ASN A 4 7.22 -6.77 -14.60
N ILE A 5 6.45 -5.70 -14.52
CA ILE A 5 5.79 -5.24 -13.30
C ILE A 5 4.28 -5.35 -13.49
N THR A 6 3.61 -5.82 -12.47
CA THR A 6 2.16 -5.75 -12.33
C THR A 6 1.85 -4.92 -11.09
N ALA A 7 1.15 -3.82 -11.27
CA ALA A 7 0.68 -2.97 -10.18
C ALA A 7 -0.84 -3.16 -10.01
N LEU A 8 -1.26 -3.39 -8.77
CA LEU A 8 -2.67 -3.49 -8.39
C LEU A 8 -3.05 -2.29 -7.52
N ASP A 9 -4.10 -1.59 -7.91
CA ASP A 9 -4.76 -0.59 -7.10
C ASP A 9 -6.08 -1.18 -6.60
N ILE A 10 -6.09 -1.52 -5.32
CA ILE A 10 -7.22 -2.19 -4.66
C ILE A 10 -8.01 -1.15 -3.90
N GLY A 11 -9.19 -0.84 -4.40
CA GLY A 11 -10.14 0.06 -3.77
C GLY A 11 -11.40 -0.67 -3.29
N SER A 12 -12.28 0.07 -2.59
CA SER A 12 -13.54 -0.45 -2.07
C SER A 12 -14.61 -0.67 -3.16
N SER A 13 -14.49 0.00 -4.30
CA SER A 13 -15.48 -0.06 -5.40
C SER A 13 -14.92 -0.69 -6.68
N SER A 14 -13.60 -0.71 -6.86
CA SER A 14 -12.97 -1.31 -8.03
C SER A 14 -11.55 -1.75 -7.72
N VAL A 15 -11.09 -2.78 -8.44
CA VAL A 15 -9.69 -3.19 -8.49
C VAL A 15 -9.16 -2.88 -9.88
N ARG A 16 -8.00 -2.25 -9.95
CA ARG A 16 -7.33 -1.89 -11.20
C ARG A 16 -5.99 -2.60 -11.27
N MET A 17 -5.68 -3.13 -12.44
CA MET A 17 -4.41 -3.79 -12.69
C MET A 17 -3.72 -3.12 -13.87
N LEU A 18 -2.50 -2.67 -13.66
CA LEU A 18 -1.62 -2.13 -14.68
C LEU A 18 -0.44 -3.08 -14.86
N THR A 19 -0.17 -3.45 -16.10
CA THR A 19 1.03 -4.19 -16.45
C THR A 19 1.99 -3.30 -17.22
N ALA A 20 3.27 -3.38 -16.89
CA ALA A 20 4.32 -2.61 -17.51
C ALA A 20 5.58 -3.44 -17.71
N ARG A 21 6.34 -3.07 -18.72
CA ARG A 21 7.71 -3.56 -18.96
C ARG A 21 8.69 -2.43 -18.71
N THR A 22 9.63 -2.65 -17.81
CA THR A 22 10.66 -1.65 -17.50
C THR A 22 11.96 -1.96 -18.23
N GLY A 23 12.64 -0.91 -18.67
CA GLY A 23 14.00 -0.95 -19.21
C GLY A 23 14.91 -0.04 -18.39
N LEU A 24 16.17 0.08 -18.80
CA LEU A 24 17.18 0.86 -18.07
C LEU A 24 16.84 2.35 -17.89
N ARG A 25 16.03 2.95 -18.77
CA ARG A 25 15.72 4.39 -18.78
C ARG A 25 14.26 4.71 -19.10
N ASN A 26 13.45 3.71 -19.35
CA ASN A 26 12.05 3.88 -19.74
C ASN A 26 11.19 2.74 -19.20
N PHE A 27 9.90 2.98 -19.16
CA PHE A 27 8.91 1.94 -18.94
C PHE A 27 7.83 2.04 -20.03
N GLN A 28 7.22 0.93 -20.34
CA GLN A 28 6.12 0.84 -21.29
C GLN A 28 4.95 0.15 -20.62
N VAL A 29 3.81 0.82 -20.55
CA VAL A 29 2.55 0.21 -20.14
C VAL A 29 2.12 -0.76 -21.22
N THR A 30 1.87 -2.01 -20.85
CA THR A 30 1.49 -3.11 -21.75
C THR A 30 0.04 -3.52 -21.61
N GLY A 31 -0.61 -3.14 -20.49
CA GLY A 31 -2.02 -3.43 -20.26
C GLY A 31 -2.59 -2.63 -19.09
N LEU A 32 -3.90 -2.42 -19.14
CA LEU A 32 -4.70 -1.84 -18.06
C LEU A 32 -6.04 -2.58 -18.03
N SER A 33 -6.43 -3.10 -16.89
CA SER A 33 -7.69 -3.77 -16.66
C SER A 33 -8.35 -3.23 -15.41
N ILE A 34 -9.66 -3.18 -15.38
CA ILE A 34 -10.46 -2.68 -14.27
C ILE A 34 -11.60 -3.65 -14.03
N GLU A 35 -11.83 -4.01 -12.78
CA GLU A 35 -12.97 -4.80 -12.32
C GLU A 35 -13.68 -4.11 -11.17
N ASP A 36 -15.01 -4.11 -11.23
CA ASP A 36 -15.84 -3.57 -10.17
C ASP A 36 -15.91 -4.56 -8.99
N VAL A 37 -15.83 -4.02 -7.78
CA VAL A 37 -16.07 -4.76 -6.55
C VAL A 37 -17.58 -4.78 -6.31
N ILE A 38 -18.23 -5.89 -6.64
CA ILE A 38 -19.67 -6.08 -6.50
C ILE A 38 -19.92 -7.03 -5.34
N PRO A 39 -20.38 -6.53 -4.16
CA PRO A 39 -20.77 -7.39 -3.04
C PRO A 39 -22.01 -8.21 -3.41
N GLU A 40 -22.03 -9.48 -3.00
CA GLU A 40 -23.20 -10.34 -3.06
C GLU A 40 -23.81 -10.48 -1.67
N GLU A 41 -25.04 -11.00 -1.60
CA GLU A 41 -25.73 -11.18 -0.32
C GLU A 41 -24.96 -12.16 0.58
N GLY A 42 -24.56 -11.67 1.76
CA GLY A 42 -23.78 -12.45 2.73
C GLY A 42 -22.27 -12.32 2.61
N ASP A 43 -21.76 -11.58 1.61
CA ASP A 43 -20.32 -11.36 1.47
C ASP A 43 -19.73 -10.50 2.58
N SER A 44 -18.52 -10.84 2.98
CA SER A 44 -17.63 -9.87 3.60
C SER A 44 -17.06 -8.92 2.53
N PRO A 45 -16.70 -7.67 2.88
CA PRO A 45 -16.01 -6.76 1.94
C PRO A 45 -14.77 -7.38 1.31
N THR A 46 -14.06 -8.21 2.05
CA THR A 46 -12.88 -8.95 1.64
C THR A 46 -13.17 -9.95 0.51
N GLU A 47 -14.29 -10.68 0.59
CA GLU A 47 -14.68 -11.66 -0.44
C GLU A 47 -15.03 -11.00 -1.76
N ALA A 48 -15.74 -9.88 -1.73
CA ALA A 48 -16.05 -9.12 -2.93
C ALA A 48 -14.78 -8.63 -3.65
N VAL A 49 -13.80 -8.13 -2.88
CA VAL A 49 -12.49 -7.72 -3.40
C VAL A 49 -11.74 -8.92 -3.98
N ARG A 50 -11.70 -10.06 -3.28
CA ARG A 50 -11.04 -11.28 -3.77
C ARG A 50 -11.60 -11.73 -5.10
N ARG A 51 -12.94 -11.75 -5.24
CA ARG A 51 -13.58 -12.11 -6.52
C ARG A 51 -13.24 -11.14 -7.65
N ALA A 52 -13.16 -9.84 -7.37
CA ALA A 52 -12.74 -8.86 -8.36
C ALA A 52 -11.30 -9.11 -8.82
N ILE A 53 -10.39 -9.44 -7.90
CA ILE A 53 -9.01 -9.83 -8.23
C ILE A 53 -9.00 -11.10 -9.09
N GLU A 54 -9.75 -12.13 -8.72
CA GLU A 54 -9.83 -13.39 -9.48
C GLU A 54 -10.35 -13.16 -10.91
N ARG A 55 -11.36 -12.29 -11.09
CA ARG A 55 -11.84 -11.92 -12.44
C ARG A 55 -10.79 -11.18 -13.25
N LEU A 56 -10.06 -10.25 -12.65
CA LEU A 56 -8.94 -9.58 -13.32
C LEU A 56 -7.85 -10.55 -13.78
N LEU A 57 -7.61 -11.60 -13.01
CA LEU A 57 -6.57 -12.58 -13.29
C LEU A 57 -7.02 -13.66 -14.27
N ALA A 58 -8.33 -13.87 -14.45
CA ALA A 58 -8.86 -14.91 -15.34
C ALA A 58 -8.36 -14.75 -16.78
N ASP A 59 -8.22 -13.49 -17.24
CA ASP A 59 -7.75 -13.16 -18.58
C ASP A 59 -6.27 -12.73 -18.62
N SER A 60 -5.57 -12.83 -17.48
CA SER A 60 -4.20 -12.33 -17.32
C SER A 60 -3.36 -13.27 -16.47
N ASP A 61 -2.35 -13.88 -17.06
CA ASP A 61 -1.33 -14.58 -16.27
C ASP A 61 -0.34 -13.55 -15.69
N PRO A 62 -0.31 -13.34 -14.37
CA PRO A 62 0.68 -12.46 -13.74
C PRO A 62 2.10 -13.00 -13.93
N GLY A 63 2.26 -14.31 -14.19
CA GLY A 63 3.54 -14.95 -14.49
C GLY A 63 4.63 -14.66 -13.46
N ASN A 64 5.89 -14.70 -13.89
CA ASN A 64 7.04 -14.32 -13.08
C ASN A 64 7.27 -12.79 -13.17
N ARG A 65 6.41 -12.01 -12.50
CA ARG A 65 6.44 -10.54 -12.50
C ARG A 65 6.64 -10.02 -11.08
N THR A 66 7.27 -8.86 -10.99
CA THR A 66 7.27 -8.09 -9.75
C THR A 66 5.86 -7.54 -9.53
N ILE A 67 5.26 -7.88 -8.40
CA ILE A 67 3.89 -7.45 -8.05
C ILE A 67 3.96 -6.36 -7.01
N LEU A 68 3.35 -5.22 -7.31
CA LEU A 68 3.17 -4.09 -6.42
C LEU A 68 1.68 -3.95 -6.11
N CYS A 69 1.33 -3.63 -4.87
CA CYS A 69 -0.04 -3.29 -4.51
C CYS A 69 -0.06 -2.14 -3.50
N ASN A 70 -1.16 -1.42 -3.48
CA ASN A 70 -1.44 -0.46 -2.42
C ASN A 70 -2.07 -1.18 -1.22
N LEU A 71 -1.96 -0.57 -0.05
CA LEU A 71 -2.86 -0.83 1.06
C LEU A 71 -4.02 0.17 0.96
N PRO A 72 -5.30 -0.26 1.01
CA PRO A 72 -6.44 0.67 0.99
C PRO A 72 -6.35 1.72 2.10
N MET A 73 -6.66 2.98 1.76
CA MET A 73 -6.53 4.13 2.69
C MET A 73 -7.38 3.98 3.97
N GLU A 74 -8.52 3.30 3.89
CA GLU A 74 -9.36 3.02 5.06
C GLU A 74 -8.70 2.11 6.10
N ARG A 75 -7.60 1.43 5.72
CA ARG A 75 -6.81 0.57 6.61
C ARG A 75 -5.58 1.26 7.18
N ALA A 76 -5.32 2.50 6.80
CA ALA A 76 -4.17 3.27 7.23
C ALA A 76 -4.58 4.54 7.98
N ILE A 77 -3.81 4.88 8.99
CA ILE A 77 -3.90 6.16 9.70
C ILE A 77 -2.77 7.04 9.20
N VAL A 78 -3.11 8.24 8.72
CA VAL A 78 -2.11 9.21 8.27
C VAL A 78 -2.13 10.41 9.20
N ARG A 79 -0.94 10.82 9.65
CA ARG A 79 -0.74 11.98 10.52
C ARG A 79 0.37 12.86 9.98
N ASN A 80 0.18 14.16 10.10
CA ASN A 80 1.24 15.14 9.87
C ASN A 80 1.81 15.55 11.22
N ILE A 81 3.11 15.36 11.40
CA ILE A 81 3.82 15.67 12.64
C ILE A 81 4.92 16.69 12.31
N ALA A 82 5.11 17.68 13.20
CA ALA A 82 6.17 18.66 13.09
C ALA A 82 7.23 18.40 14.15
N PHE A 83 8.49 18.39 13.75
CA PHE A 83 9.64 18.27 14.66
C PHE A 83 10.44 19.57 14.65
N PRO A 84 10.97 20.03 15.79
CA PRO A 84 11.80 21.24 15.89
C PRO A 84 13.22 21.01 15.35
N PHE A 85 13.49 19.91 14.68
CA PHE A 85 14.75 19.51 14.08
C PHE A 85 14.50 18.74 12.77
N SER A 86 15.50 18.73 11.89
CA SER A 86 15.39 18.11 10.54
C SER A 86 16.26 16.88 10.34
N ASP A 87 16.95 16.43 11.40
CA ASP A 87 17.77 15.22 11.39
C ASP A 87 16.89 13.98 11.29
N VAL A 88 17.02 13.25 10.19
CA VAL A 88 16.18 12.07 9.87
C VAL A 88 16.37 10.94 10.89
N GLU A 89 17.58 10.74 11.41
CA GLU A 89 17.84 9.69 12.40
C GLU A 89 17.14 10.01 13.73
N LYS A 90 17.19 11.29 14.15
CA LYS A 90 16.47 11.74 15.35
C LYS A 90 14.96 11.67 15.17
N ILE A 91 14.45 12.04 13.99
CA ILE A 91 13.02 11.90 13.66
C ILE A 91 12.62 10.44 13.75
N SER A 92 13.36 9.54 13.09
CA SER A 92 13.07 8.11 13.12
C SER A 92 13.03 7.54 14.53
N ALA A 93 13.94 7.96 15.40
CA ALA A 93 13.98 7.54 16.80
C ALA A 93 12.83 8.12 17.65
N ALA A 94 12.29 9.29 17.28
CA ALA A 94 11.19 9.95 17.99
C ALA A 94 9.79 9.47 17.58
N ILE A 95 9.65 8.95 16.33
CA ILE A 95 8.36 8.51 15.78
C ILE A 95 7.61 7.51 16.67
N PRO A 96 8.22 6.46 17.26
CA PRO A 96 7.49 5.54 18.12
C PRO A 96 6.81 6.24 19.30
N TYR A 97 7.48 7.20 19.92
CA TYR A 97 6.94 7.95 21.05
C TYR A 97 5.79 8.86 20.63
N GLU A 98 5.93 9.56 19.50
CA GLU A 98 4.87 10.39 18.94
C GLU A 98 3.67 9.54 18.49
N ALA A 99 3.91 8.35 17.98
CA ALA A 99 2.86 7.43 17.60
C ALA A 99 2.07 6.95 18.82
N GLU A 100 2.73 6.60 19.91
CA GLU A 100 2.10 6.13 21.14
C GLU A 100 1.14 7.18 21.75
N GLU A 101 1.50 8.47 21.65
CA GLU A 101 0.65 9.57 22.13
C GLU A 101 -0.52 9.90 21.19
N ASN A 102 -0.37 9.65 19.89
CA ASN A 102 -1.29 10.16 18.85
C ASN A 102 -2.12 9.09 18.15
N LEU A 103 -1.85 7.81 18.40
CA LEU A 103 -2.56 6.70 17.77
C LEU A 103 -3.32 5.84 18.78
N PRO A 104 -4.48 5.29 18.43
CA PRO A 104 -5.31 4.50 19.34
C PRO A 104 -4.89 3.02 19.45
N PHE A 105 -3.66 2.71 19.10
CA PHE A 105 -3.10 1.34 19.08
C PHE A 105 -1.74 1.32 19.78
N SER A 106 -1.36 0.17 20.34
CA SER A 106 0.00 -0.06 20.79
C SER A 106 0.96 -0.05 19.59
N ILE A 107 2.13 0.54 19.76
CA ILE A 107 3.16 0.59 18.69
C ILE A 107 3.60 -0.79 18.22
N ASP A 108 3.56 -1.79 19.11
CA ASP A 108 3.89 -3.18 18.81
C ASP A 108 2.87 -3.87 17.88
N GLU A 109 1.68 -3.27 17.75
CA GLU A 109 0.60 -3.75 16.87
C GLU A 109 0.58 -3.03 15.52
N LEU A 110 1.49 -2.07 15.30
CA LEU A 110 1.50 -1.22 14.12
C LEU A 110 2.71 -1.49 13.22
N ILE A 111 2.48 -1.40 11.92
CA ILE A 111 3.49 -1.13 10.92
C ILE A 111 3.45 0.37 10.63
N MET A 112 4.59 1.02 10.70
CA MET A 112 4.71 2.45 10.49
C MET A 112 5.79 2.76 9.47
N ASP A 113 5.53 3.78 8.65
CA ASP A 113 6.51 4.39 7.76
C ASP A 113 6.27 5.89 7.69
N PHE A 114 7.28 6.65 7.33
CA PHE A 114 7.16 8.09 7.25
C PHE A 114 7.89 8.70 6.07
N GLN A 115 7.36 9.81 5.62
CA GLN A 115 7.98 10.62 4.58
C GLN A 115 8.26 12.03 5.10
N ALA A 116 9.52 12.46 5.04
CA ALA A 116 9.86 13.85 5.34
C ALA A 116 9.36 14.77 4.24
N LEU A 117 8.53 15.74 4.61
CA LEU A 117 8.06 16.78 3.73
C LEU A 117 9.07 17.94 3.78
N LYS A 118 9.78 18.16 2.68
CA LYS A 118 10.80 19.22 2.61
C LYS A 118 10.17 20.59 2.86
N SER A 119 10.60 21.26 3.93
CA SER A 119 10.36 22.68 4.13
C SER A 119 11.59 23.45 3.70
N PRO A 120 11.52 24.32 2.68
CA PRO A 120 12.70 25.03 2.16
C PRO A 120 13.16 26.19 3.05
N ARG A 121 12.50 26.48 4.18
CA ARG A 121 12.68 27.73 4.92
C ARG A 121 12.85 27.62 6.43
N THR A 122 12.83 26.44 7.04
CA THR A 122 12.90 26.29 8.50
C THR A 122 13.77 25.09 8.87
N GLU A 123 14.42 25.14 10.04
CA GLU A 123 15.10 24.01 10.66
C GLU A 123 14.10 22.93 11.16
N GLU A 124 12.81 23.26 11.12
CA GLU A 124 11.73 22.35 11.47
C GLU A 124 11.46 21.38 10.33
N ALA A 125 11.32 20.11 10.65
CA ALA A 125 10.83 19.12 9.71
C ALA A 125 9.34 18.86 9.91
N ARG A 126 8.64 18.67 8.79
CA ARG A 126 7.30 18.10 8.77
C ARG A 126 7.39 16.72 8.16
N ILE A 127 6.76 15.78 8.81
CA ILE A 127 6.66 14.42 8.29
C ILE A 127 5.19 14.05 8.07
N MET A 128 4.97 13.19 7.12
CA MET A 128 3.73 12.44 6.97
C MET A 128 4.01 11.03 7.50
N LEU A 129 3.42 10.70 8.64
CA LEU A 129 3.45 9.36 9.23
C LEU A 129 2.26 8.59 8.69
N ALA A 130 2.51 7.39 8.18
CA ALA A 130 1.49 6.39 7.88
C ALA A 130 1.65 5.22 8.85
N ALA A 131 0.55 4.80 9.44
CA ALA A 131 0.50 3.68 10.37
C ALA A 131 -0.70 2.77 10.05
N THR A 132 -0.51 1.46 10.20
CA THR A 132 -1.57 0.47 9.98
C THR A 132 -1.40 -0.69 10.94
N PRO A 133 -2.49 -1.30 11.45
CA PRO A 133 -2.40 -2.53 12.22
C PRO A 133 -1.74 -3.66 11.43
N ILE A 134 -0.84 -4.40 12.09
CA ILE A 134 -0.16 -5.57 11.51
C ILE A 134 -1.18 -6.57 10.94
N GLU A 135 -2.30 -6.78 11.65
CA GLU A 135 -3.37 -7.67 11.18
C GLU A 135 -4.01 -7.20 9.88
N ALA A 136 -4.20 -5.89 9.68
CA ALA A 136 -4.75 -5.36 8.44
C ALA A 136 -3.84 -5.65 7.24
N VAL A 137 -2.52 -5.57 7.43
CA VAL A 137 -1.55 -5.95 6.40
C VAL A 137 -1.57 -7.45 6.16
N ARG A 138 -1.63 -8.25 7.24
CA ARG A 138 -1.67 -9.71 7.15
C ARG A 138 -2.89 -10.20 6.38
N GLU A 139 -4.08 -9.69 6.70
CA GLU A 139 -5.30 -9.98 5.95
C GLU A 139 -5.17 -9.60 4.47
N HIS A 140 -4.64 -8.42 4.20
CA HIS A 140 -4.47 -7.93 2.83
C HIS A 140 -3.51 -8.82 2.02
N VAL A 141 -2.38 -9.20 2.60
CA VAL A 141 -1.41 -10.11 1.95
C VAL A 141 -2.00 -11.50 1.77
N THR A 142 -2.83 -11.98 2.71
CA THR A 142 -3.51 -13.28 2.60
C THR A 142 -4.46 -13.32 1.41
N ILE A 143 -5.29 -12.27 1.22
CA ILE A 143 -6.20 -12.18 0.05
C ILE A 143 -5.41 -12.27 -1.25
N LEU A 144 -4.28 -11.57 -1.34
CA LEU A 144 -3.43 -11.59 -2.52
C LEU A 144 -2.80 -12.97 -2.73
N ALA A 145 -2.30 -13.59 -1.66
CA ALA A 145 -1.69 -14.92 -1.73
C ALA A 145 -2.70 -15.99 -2.15
N ASP A 146 -3.93 -15.94 -1.65
CA ASP A 146 -5.03 -16.85 -2.00
C ASP A 146 -5.43 -16.69 -3.49
N SER A 147 -5.26 -15.49 -4.03
CA SER A 147 -5.43 -15.20 -5.46
C SER A 147 -4.18 -15.52 -6.31
N GLY A 148 -3.16 -16.16 -5.73
CA GLY A 148 -1.92 -16.54 -6.42
C GLY A 148 -0.92 -15.38 -6.61
N LEU A 149 -1.14 -14.24 -5.98
CA LEU A 149 -0.29 -13.05 -6.06
C LEU A 149 0.66 -12.98 -4.87
N ARG A 150 1.91 -12.63 -5.12
CA ARG A 150 2.92 -12.42 -4.08
C ARG A 150 3.55 -11.05 -4.26
N PRO A 151 3.00 -10.00 -3.62
CA PRO A 151 3.60 -8.68 -3.67
C PRO A 151 4.94 -8.65 -2.93
N ILE A 152 5.80 -7.73 -3.36
CA ILE A 152 7.10 -7.43 -2.70
C ILE A 152 6.94 -6.21 -1.80
#